data_3e60b1167431162aa663fc83778669fe
#
_entry.id   3e60b1167431162aa663fc83778669fe
#
_cell.length_a   1.000
_cell.length_b   1.000
_cell.length_c   1.000
_cell.angle_alpha   90.00
_cell.angle_beta   90.00
_cell.angle_gamma   90.00
#
_symmetry.space_group_name_H-M   'P 1'
#
loop_
_entity.id
_entity.type
_entity.pdbx_description
1 polymer ?
#
loop_
_entity_poly.entity_id
_entity_poly.type
_entity_poly.pdbx_seq_one_letter_code
_entity_poly.pdbx_strand_id
1 'polypeptide(L)'
;MAVKSDAWIAKMALEKNMIEGFIPQQVKVNQKGEPGLSYGLSCYGYDTRCIDEFHIFSNVNPQAAGFVDPKNIQATSKHFIVHKGDHCIIPPNSYVLTSTVEYFRMPRNVTGLCLGKSTYARCGVHLNTTPIEAGWEGHITIEISNNSGLPVKVYAHEGIAQILFFESEDCAISYADRGGKYQGQRGTTHAKV
;
A
#
# COMPACT_ATOMS: atom_id res chain seq x y z
N MET A 1 -5.56 22.66 -7.77
CA MET A 1 -5.52 21.23 -7.38
C MET A 1 -6.59 20.99 -6.32
N ALA A 2 -7.47 19.99 -6.52
CA ALA A 2 -8.55 19.67 -5.59
C ALA A 2 -8.60 18.16 -5.33
N VAL A 3 -8.90 17.78 -4.08
CA VAL A 3 -9.20 16.39 -3.73
C VAL A 3 -10.45 15.92 -4.49
N LYS A 4 -10.46 14.66 -4.93
CA LYS A 4 -11.51 14.11 -5.77
C LYS A 4 -12.56 13.35 -4.96
N SER A 5 -13.83 13.54 -5.34
CA SER A 5 -14.98 12.88 -4.71
C SER A 5 -15.13 11.43 -5.18
N ASP A 6 -15.97 10.70 -4.48
CA ASP A 6 -16.39 9.34 -4.81
C ASP A 6 -16.91 9.21 -6.26
N ALA A 7 -17.77 10.12 -6.71
CA ALA A 7 -18.29 10.11 -8.09
C ALA A 7 -17.17 10.21 -9.13
N TRP A 8 -16.17 11.07 -8.90
CA TRP A 8 -15.02 11.19 -9.80
C TRP A 8 -14.16 9.93 -9.75
N ILE A 9 -13.87 9.39 -8.55
CA ILE A 9 -13.06 8.18 -8.38
C ILE A 9 -13.73 6.99 -9.08
N ALA A 10 -15.05 6.81 -8.89
CA ALA A 10 -15.81 5.75 -9.54
C ALA A 10 -15.76 5.88 -11.07
N LYS A 11 -15.95 7.09 -11.61
CA LYS A 11 -15.83 7.35 -13.04
C LYS A 11 -14.45 6.98 -13.59
N MET A 12 -13.38 7.41 -12.92
CA MET A 12 -12.01 7.10 -13.35
C MET A 12 -11.67 5.61 -13.25
N ALA A 13 -12.16 4.93 -12.22
CA ALA A 13 -11.98 3.49 -12.07
C ALA A 13 -12.69 2.70 -13.18
N LEU A 14 -13.95 3.04 -13.48
CA LEU A 14 -14.76 2.30 -14.44
C LEU A 14 -14.45 2.63 -15.89
N GLU A 15 -14.24 3.92 -16.23
CA GLU A 15 -14.04 4.37 -17.62
C GLU A 15 -12.57 4.37 -18.05
N LYS A 16 -11.63 4.57 -17.11
CA LYS A 16 -10.19 4.68 -17.38
C LYS A 16 -9.37 3.56 -16.76
N ASN A 17 -10.02 2.62 -16.09
CA ASN A 17 -9.36 1.51 -15.40
C ASN A 17 -8.26 1.99 -14.42
N MET A 18 -8.50 3.15 -13.77
CA MET A 18 -7.54 3.75 -12.84
C MET A 18 -7.28 2.84 -11.64
N ILE A 19 -8.30 2.08 -11.19
CA ILE A 19 -8.21 1.11 -10.09
C ILE A 19 -8.74 -0.24 -10.60
N GLU A 20 -7.85 -1.20 -10.85
CA GLU A 20 -8.24 -2.57 -11.15
C GLU A 20 -8.56 -3.28 -9.84
N GLY A 21 -9.64 -4.06 -9.80
CA GLY A 21 -10.17 -4.64 -8.56
C GLY A 21 -11.00 -3.63 -7.73
N PHE A 22 -11.47 -2.55 -8.37
CA PHE A 22 -12.29 -1.50 -7.77
C PHE A 22 -13.57 -2.05 -7.14
N ILE A 23 -13.87 -1.60 -5.92
CA ILE A 23 -15.10 -1.89 -5.16
C ILE A 23 -15.92 -0.60 -5.04
N PRO A 24 -17.12 -0.51 -5.66
CA PRO A 24 -17.85 0.75 -5.80
C PRO A 24 -18.55 1.24 -4.53
N GLN A 25 -18.49 0.49 -3.46
CA GLN A 25 -19.07 0.84 -2.16
C GLN A 25 -18.14 0.46 -1.02
N GLN A 26 -18.41 1.00 0.17
CA GLN A 26 -17.73 0.54 1.39
C GLN A 26 -18.23 -0.84 1.81
N VAL A 27 -17.31 -1.80 1.88
CA VAL A 27 -17.52 -3.14 2.45
C VAL A 27 -16.97 -3.14 3.88
N LYS A 28 -17.76 -3.66 4.83
CA LYS A 28 -17.43 -3.67 6.28
C LYS A 28 -17.36 -5.08 6.86
N VAL A 29 -17.33 -6.07 5.98
CA VAL A 29 -17.21 -7.48 6.36
C VAL A 29 -16.00 -8.11 5.70
N ASN A 30 -15.41 -9.09 6.38
CA ASN A 30 -14.31 -9.88 5.81
C ASN A 30 -14.85 -10.96 4.83
N GLN A 31 -13.95 -11.76 4.27
CA GLN A 31 -14.29 -12.82 3.31
C GLN A 31 -15.20 -13.92 3.92
N LYS A 32 -15.30 -13.99 5.25
CA LYS A 32 -16.17 -14.94 5.97
C LYS A 32 -17.54 -14.34 6.33
N GLY A 33 -17.80 -13.06 5.96
CA GLY A 33 -19.03 -12.35 6.31
C GLY A 33 -19.07 -11.80 7.74
N GLU A 34 -17.95 -11.86 8.47
CA GLU A 34 -17.80 -11.32 9.82
C GLU A 34 -17.42 -9.82 9.76
N PRO A 35 -17.64 -9.03 10.84
CA PRO A 35 -17.17 -7.66 10.90
C PRO A 35 -15.67 -7.54 10.61
N GLY A 36 -15.31 -6.71 9.62
CA GLY A 36 -13.94 -6.51 9.15
C GLY A 36 -13.58 -5.04 9.01
N LEU A 37 -12.31 -4.78 8.70
CA LEU A 37 -11.82 -3.44 8.43
C LEU A 37 -12.29 -2.98 7.05
N SER A 38 -13.04 -1.88 7.02
CA SER A 38 -13.71 -1.40 5.82
C SER A 38 -12.76 -1.13 4.66
N TYR A 39 -13.21 -1.46 3.43
CA TYR A 39 -12.51 -1.18 2.19
C TYR A 39 -13.47 -0.79 1.07
N GLY A 40 -12.94 -0.29 -0.04
CA GLY A 40 -13.70 0.18 -1.20
C GLY A 40 -13.86 1.70 -1.23
N LEU A 41 -14.81 2.18 -2.03
CA LEU A 41 -15.03 3.60 -2.28
C LEU A 41 -15.49 4.35 -1.02
N SER A 42 -14.84 5.47 -0.73
CA SER A 42 -15.15 6.40 0.37
C SER A 42 -15.47 7.79 -0.20
N CYS A 43 -15.97 8.71 0.60
CA CYS A 43 -16.47 10.05 0.16
C CYS A 43 -15.44 10.84 -0.68
N TYR A 44 -14.18 10.87 -0.24
CA TYR A 44 -13.08 11.58 -0.90
C TYR A 44 -11.81 10.73 -1.01
N GLY A 45 -11.96 9.42 -1.18
CA GLY A 45 -10.85 8.51 -1.27
C GLY A 45 -11.27 7.08 -1.57
N TYR A 46 -10.29 6.20 -1.61
CA TYR A 46 -10.49 4.77 -1.80
C TYR A 46 -9.72 4.00 -0.72
N ASP A 47 -10.44 3.18 0.04
CA ASP A 47 -9.84 2.32 1.05
C ASP A 47 -9.34 1.03 0.38
N THR A 48 -8.02 0.90 0.25
CA THR A 48 -7.38 -0.24 -0.38
C THR A 48 -7.12 -1.38 0.59
N ARG A 49 -7.08 -2.62 0.06
CA ARG A 49 -6.79 -3.85 0.80
C ARG A 49 -5.33 -4.26 0.63
N CYS A 50 -4.78 -5.00 1.59
CA CYS A 50 -3.50 -5.69 1.36
C CYS A 50 -3.71 -7.16 0.98
N ILE A 51 -2.72 -7.73 0.28
CA ILE A 51 -2.68 -9.16 -0.07
C ILE A 51 -2.35 -10.02 1.16
N ASP A 52 -2.37 -11.33 0.99
CA ASP A 52 -2.05 -12.35 2.00
C ASP A 52 -0.56 -12.71 2.10
N GLU A 53 0.31 -11.96 1.42
CA GLU A 53 1.76 -12.12 1.48
C GLU A 53 2.40 -10.93 2.21
N PHE A 54 3.17 -11.25 3.25
CA PHE A 54 3.80 -10.29 4.14
C PHE A 54 5.29 -10.59 4.27
N HIS A 55 6.14 -9.59 4.04
CA HIS A 55 7.59 -9.68 4.22
C HIS A 55 7.95 -9.00 5.54
N ILE A 56 8.09 -9.80 6.60
CA ILE A 56 8.33 -9.32 7.97
C ILE A 56 9.80 -9.02 8.16
N PHE A 57 10.14 -7.80 8.58
CA PHE A 57 11.50 -7.44 8.94
C PHE A 57 11.94 -8.17 10.22
N SER A 58 13.10 -8.78 10.16
CA SER A 58 13.69 -9.53 11.27
C SER A 58 15.17 -9.21 11.42
N ASN A 59 15.58 -8.86 12.61
CA ASN A 59 16.98 -8.60 12.96
C ASN A 59 17.73 -9.85 13.44
N VAL A 60 17.06 -11.01 13.47
CA VAL A 60 17.64 -12.27 14.00
C VAL A 60 18.27 -13.16 12.92
N ASN A 61 18.30 -12.73 11.65
CA ASN A 61 18.96 -13.51 10.60
C ASN A 61 20.49 -13.35 10.71
N PRO A 62 21.24 -14.42 11.07
CA PRO A 62 22.68 -14.35 11.24
C PRO A 62 23.45 -14.12 9.92
N GLN A 63 22.79 -14.28 8.77
CA GLN A 63 23.38 -14.02 7.45
C GLN A 63 23.14 -12.59 6.95
N ALA A 64 22.33 -11.81 7.69
CA ALA A 64 22.08 -10.41 7.37
C ALA A 64 23.22 -9.53 7.93
N ALA A 65 23.48 -8.40 7.25
CA ALA A 65 24.38 -7.38 7.79
C ALA A 65 23.82 -6.78 9.09
N GLY A 66 24.67 -6.29 9.97
CA GLY A 66 24.26 -5.65 11.22
C GLY A 66 23.58 -4.29 11.05
N PHE A 67 23.33 -3.86 9.79
CA PHE A 67 22.66 -2.61 9.45
C PHE A 67 21.92 -2.75 8.12
N VAL A 68 20.89 -1.92 7.92
CA VAL A 68 20.14 -1.81 6.67
C VAL A 68 20.83 -0.78 5.75
N ASP A 69 21.16 -1.19 4.54
CA ASP A 69 21.77 -0.32 3.54
C ASP A 69 20.84 -0.21 2.31
N PRO A 70 20.24 0.97 2.06
CA PRO A 70 19.35 1.16 0.92
C PRO A 70 20.04 1.05 -0.44
N LYS A 71 21.38 1.12 -0.48
CA LYS A 71 22.20 0.88 -1.69
C LYS A 71 22.62 -0.57 -1.85
N ASN A 72 22.50 -1.39 -0.82
CA ASN A 72 22.82 -2.82 -0.86
C ASN A 72 21.56 -3.66 -0.62
N ILE A 73 20.75 -3.79 -1.66
CA ILE A 73 19.45 -4.46 -1.61
C ILE A 73 19.56 -5.95 -1.28
N GLN A 74 20.62 -6.63 -1.78
CA GLN A 74 20.82 -8.06 -1.52
C GLN A 74 21.09 -8.33 -0.03
N ALA A 75 21.84 -7.48 0.63
CA ALA A 75 22.05 -7.58 2.07
C ALA A 75 20.78 -7.23 2.84
N THR A 76 20.09 -6.16 2.43
CA THR A 76 18.86 -5.70 3.06
C THR A 76 17.71 -6.70 2.94
N SER A 77 17.55 -7.36 1.79
CA SER A 77 16.48 -8.35 1.57
C SER A 77 16.60 -9.58 2.49
N LYS A 78 17.78 -9.91 2.97
CA LYS A 78 18.04 -11.03 3.91
C LYS A 78 17.40 -10.79 5.29
N HIS A 79 17.01 -9.56 5.60
CA HIS A 79 16.31 -9.24 6.83
C HIS A 79 14.83 -9.58 6.80
N PHE A 80 14.26 -9.98 5.65
CA PHE A 80 12.84 -10.26 5.53
C PHE A 80 12.52 -11.74 5.54
N ILE A 81 11.50 -12.08 6.33
CA ILE A 81 10.89 -13.41 6.38
C ILE A 81 9.53 -13.32 5.70
N VAL A 82 9.32 -14.13 4.67
CA VAL A 82 8.03 -14.15 3.94
C VAL A 82 7.03 -15.02 4.71
N HIS A 83 5.87 -14.45 5.00
CA HIS A 83 4.73 -15.11 5.62
C HIS A 83 3.51 -14.99 4.70
N LYS A 84 2.76 -16.10 4.51
CA LYS A 84 1.49 -16.11 3.79
C LYS A 84 0.38 -16.58 4.72
N GLY A 85 -0.74 -15.86 4.72
CA GLY A 85 -1.88 -16.19 5.56
C GLY A 85 -2.94 -15.10 5.59
N ASP A 86 -4.07 -15.39 6.25
CA ASP A 86 -5.18 -14.45 6.40
C ASP A 86 -4.86 -13.24 7.31
N HIS A 87 -3.72 -13.29 7.99
CA HIS A 87 -3.20 -12.17 8.79
C HIS A 87 -1.69 -12.30 9.00
N CYS A 88 -1.08 -11.22 9.43
CA CYS A 88 0.31 -11.13 9.86
C CYS A 88 0.39 -10.62 11.30
N ILE A 89 1.31 -11.15 12.10
CA ILE A 89 1.68 -10.62 13.42
C ILE A 89 2.99 -9.85 13.29
N ILE A 90 2.93 -8.53 13.42
CA ILE A 90 4.11 -7.67 13.37
C ILE A 90 4.70 -7.56 14.78
N PRO A 91 5.97 -7.98 14.99
CA PRO A 91 6.63 -7.85 16.29
C PRO A 91 6.71 -6.38 16.76
N PRO A 92 6.89 -6.13 18.07
CA PRO A 92 7.15 -4.78 18.57
C PRO A 92 8.37 -4.15 17.91
N ASN A 93 8.30 -2.86 17.59
CA ASN A 93 9.39 -2.09 16.98
C ASN A 93 9.93 -2.69 15.67
N SER A 94 9.07 -3.40 14.93
CA SER A 94 9.38 -3.99 13.64
C SER A 94 8.41 -3.46 12.58
N TYR A 95 8.65 -3.85 11.34
CA TYR A 95 7.77 -3.50 10.22
C TYR A 95 7.63 -4.64 9.23
N VAL A 96 6.65 -4.53 8.37
CA VAL A 96 6.34 -5.48 7.32
C VAL A 96 6.12 -4.75 5.99
N LEU A 97 6.55 -5.37 4.90
CA LEU A 97 6.16 -4.97 3.56
C LEU A 97 5.04 -5.90 3.09
N THR A 98 4.03 -5.32 2.48
CA THR A 98 2.99 -6.04 1.73
C THR A 98 2.60 -5.21 0.52
N SER A 99 1.68 -5.66 -0.31
CA SER A 99 1.20 -4.85 -1.42
C SER A 99 -0.32 -4.74 -1.41
N THR A 100 -0.84 -3.77 -2.17
CA THR A 100 -2.28 -3.66 -2.40
C THR A 100 -2.81 -4.84 -3.23
N VAL A 101 -4.06 -5.23 -2.97
CA VAL A 101 -4.84 -6.12 -3.84
C VAL A 101 -5.17 -5.41 -5.16
N GLU A 102 -5.48 -4.12 -5.07
CA GLU A 102 -5.80 -3.27 -6.21
C GLU A 102 -4.54 -2.91 -6.98
N TYR A 103 -4.66 -2.90 -8.32
CA TYR A 103 -3.64 -2.37 -9.23
C TYR A 103 -4.06 -0.98 -9.70
N PHE A 104 -3.18 -0.01 -9.56
CA PHE A 104 -3.46 1.39 -9.87
C PHE A 104 -2.80 1.80 -11.19
N ARG A 105 -3.48 2.66 -11.98
CA ARG A 105 -2.98 3.31 -13.19
C ARG A 105 -3.24 4.79 -13.09
N MET A 106 -2.23 5.54 -12.69
CA MET A 106 -2.35 6.97 -12.44
C MET A 106 -2.30 7.75 -13.75
N PRO A 107 -3.34 8.57 -14.04
CA PRO A 107 -3.27 9.50 -15.19
C PRO A 107 -2.15 10.53 -15.03
N ARG A 108 -1.74 11.17 -16.15
CA ARG A 108 -0.67 12.19 -16.14
C ARG A 108 -0.99 13.46 -15.35
N ASN A 109 -2.26 13.69 -15.06
CA ASN A 109 -2.77 14.83 -14.31
C ASN A 109 -3.25 14.48 -12.90
N VAL A 110 -2.98 13.25 -12.42
CA VAL A 110 -3.45 12.78 -11.12
C VAL A 110 -2.28 12.29 -10.28
N THR A 111 -2.23 12.74 -9.04
CA THR A 111 -1.35 12.19 -7.99
C THR A 111 -2.19 11.66 -6.83
N GLY A 112 -1.67 10.67 -6.10
CA GLY A 112 -2.33 10.10 -4.94
C GLY A 112 -1.50 10.22 -3.67
N LEU A 113 -2.18 10.40 -2.53
CA LEU A 113 -1.59 10.26 -1.20
C LEU A 113 -2.22 9.05 -0.51
N CYS A 114 -1.38 8.10 -0.13
CA CYS A 114 -1.80 6.93 0.61
C CYS A 114 -1.57 7.15 2.10
N LEU A 115 -2.61 7.01 2.91
CA LEU A 115 -2.62 7.27 4.34
C LEU A 115 -3.11 6.03 5.10
N GLY A 116 -2.62 5.83 6.33
CA GLY A 116 -3.06 4.73 7.18
C GLY A 116 -4.50 4.88 7.65
N LYS A 117 -5.19 3.76 7.86
CA LYS A 117 -6.53 3.75 8.45
C LYS A 117 -6.51 4.08 9.93
N SER A 118 -7.50 4.85 10.37
CA SER A 118 -7.60 5.32 11.77
C SER A 118 -7.67 4.19 12.80
N THR A 119 -8.21 3.02 12.44
CA THR A 119 -8.26 1.86 13.33
C THR A 119 -6.87 1.36 13.66
N TYR A 120 -6.02 1.17 12.64
CA TYR A 120 -4.63 0.77 12.82
C TYR A 120 -3.79 1.85 13.51
N ALA A 121 -3.99 3.11 13.14
CA ALA A 121 -3.28 4.23 13.78
C ALA A 121 -3.51 4.27 15.31
N ARG A 122 -4.75 3.99 15.77
CA ARG A 122 -5.09 3.92 17.20
C ARG A 122 -4.48 2.70 17.91
N CYS A 123 -4.01 1.70 17.16
CA CYS A 123 -3.28 0.54 17.70
C CYS A 123 -1.75 0.71 17.64
N GLY A 124 -1.26 1.93 17.36
CA GLY A 124 0.18 2.19 17.26
C GLY A 124 0.82 1.70 15.96
N VAL A 125 0.00 1.42 14.94
CA VAL A 125 0.47 1.03 13.62
C VAL A 125 0.60 2.26 12.73
N HIS A 126 1.77 2.45 12.16
CA HIS A 126 2.05 3.48 11.17
C HIS A 126 2.20 2.87 9.78
N LEU A 127 1.65 3.57 8.81
CA LEU A 127 1.78 3.22 7.42
C LEU A 127 2.65 4.26 6.74
N ASN A 128 3.76 3.82 6.17
CA ASN A 128 4.65 4.65 5.37
C ASN A 128 4.41 4.37 3.89
N THR A 129 4.22 5.41 3.12
CA THR A 129 4.14 5.34 1.66
C THR A 129 4.65 6.65 1.08
N THR A 130 5.17 6.58 -0.12
CA THR A 130 5.52 7.78 -0.88
C THR A 130 4.32 8.21 -1.74
N PRO A 131 4.29 9.45 -2.25
CA PRO A 131 3.25 9.87 -3.19
C PRO A 131 3.13 8.91 -4.38
N ILE A 132 1.89 8.64 -4.79
CA ILE A 132 1.60 7.87 -6.00
C ILE A 132 1.68 8.87 -7.16
N GLU A 133 2.76 8.80 -7.92
CA GLU A 133 3.08 9.81 -8.91
C GLU A 133 2.25 9.67 -10.20
N ALA A 134 2.07 10.80 -10.88
CA ALA A 134 1.39 10.87 -12.17
C ALA A 134 2.07 9.97 -13.23
N GLY A 135 1.30 9.16 -13.94
CA GLY A 135 1.78 8.20 -14.94
C GLY A 135 2.38 6.92 -14.37
N TRP A 136 2.40 6.75 -13.05
CA TRP A 136 2.80 5.49 -12.44
C TRP A 136 1.67 4.45 -12.52
N GLU A 137 2.04 3.18 -12.68
CA GLU A 137 1.12 2.06 -12.51
C GLU A 137 1.76 0.92 -11.73
N GLY A 138 0.94 0.15 -11.01
CA GLY A 138 1.41 -0.98 -10.21
C GLY A 138 0.52 -1.33 -9.03
N HIS A 139 0.89 -2.39 -8.31
CA HIS A 139 0.45 -2.61 -6.95
C HIS A 139 1.29 -1.72 -6.02
N ILE A 140 0.66 -0.97 -5.12
CA ILE A 140 1.40 -0.16 -4.14
C ILE A 140 2.03 -1.10 -3.11
N THR A 141 3.34 -1.05 -2.94
CA THR A 141 3.97 -1.65 -1.77
C THR A 141 3.71 -0.76 -0.57
N ILE A 142 3.24 -1.37 0.51
CA ILE A 142 2.85 -0.70 1.75
C ILE A 142 3.83 -1.12 2.84
N GLU A 143 4.44 -0.15 3.48
CA GLU A 143 5.34 -0.32 4.63
C GLU A 143 4.55 -0.09 5.91
N ILE A 144 4.33 -1.13 6.69
CA ILE A 144 3.53 -1.11 7.91
C ILE A 144 4.44 -1.29 9.11
N SER A 145 4.59 -0.25 9.94
CA SER A 145 5.42 -0.26 11.14
C SER A 145 4.57 -0.43 12.40
N ASN A 146 5.00 -1.32 13.29
CA ASN A 146 4.46 -1.45 14.63
C ASN A 146 5.32 -0.64 15.62
N ASN A 147 4.81 0.51 16.03
CA ASN A 147 5.47 1.40 17.01
C ASN A 147 4.96 1.16 18.45
N SER A 148 4.17 0.10 18.65
CA SER A 148 3.71 -0.29 20.00
C SER A 148 4.69 -1.24 20.70
N GLY A 149 4.58 -1.38 22.01
CA GLY A 149 5.34 -2.34 22.79
C GLY A 149 4.83 -3.78 22.71
N LEU A 150 3.76 -4.05 21.95
CA LEU A 150 3.13 -5.36 21.83
C LEU A 150 3.07 -5.79 20.35
N PRO A 151 3.03 -7.11 20.06
CA PRO A 151 2.76 -7.59 18.71
C PRO A 151 1.39 -7.10 18.21
N VAL A 152 1.31 -6.67 16.96
CA VAL A 152 0.07 -6.19 16.35
C VAL A 152 -0.34 -7.08 15.18
N LYS A 153 -1.64 -7.41 15.10
CA LYS A 153 -2.22 -8.18 14.01
C LYS A 153 -2.69 -7.27 12.89
N VAL A 154 -2.29 -7.60 11.65
CA VAL A 154 -2.76 -6.98 10.41
C VAL A 154 -3.44 -8.05 9.55
N TYR A 155 -4.64 -7.75 9.03
CA TYR A 155 -5.47 -8.70 8.30
C TYR A 155 -5.30 -8.55 6.79
N ALA A 156 -5.15 -9.69 6.11
CA ALA A 156 -5.15 -9.76 4.65
C ALA A 156 -6.57 -9.55 4.08
N HIS A 157 -6.64 -9.01 2.86
CA HIS A 157 -7.87 -8.77 2.10
C HIS A 157 -8.88 -7.82 2.78
N GLU A 158 -8.45 -7.13 3.84
CA GLU A 158 -9.21 -6.10 4.53
C GLU A 158 -8.57 -4.72 4.33
N GLY A 159 -9.30 -3.65 4.67
CA GLY A 159 -8.84 -2.29 4.47
C GLY A 159 -7.62 -1.94 5.32
N ILE A 160 -6.54 -1.53 4.67
CA ILE A 160 -5.27 -1.19 5.32
C ILE A 160 -4.94 0.30 5.22
N ALA A 161 -5.27 0.93 4.12
CA ALA A 161 -4.92 2.30 3.81
C ALA A 161 -6.05 3.00 3.07
N GLN A 162 -6.05 4.34 3.10
CA GLN A 162 -6.92 5.18 2.29
C GLN A 162 -6.07 6.00 1.32
N ILE A 163 -6.48 6.03 0.06
CA ILE A 163 -5.83 6.82 -0.98
C ILE A 163 -6.71 8.02 -1.33
N LEU A 164 -6.16 9.23 -1.18
CA LEU A 164 -6.75 10.47 -1.67
C LEU A 164 -6.19 10.79 -3.05
N PHE A 165 -7.04 11.17 -3.98
CA PHE A 165 -6.64 11.54 -5.34
C PHE A 165 -6.75 13.04 -5.54
N PHE A 166 -5.72 13.62 -6.20
CA PHE A 166 -5.65 15.04 -6.52
C PHE A 166 -5.42 15.19 -8.02
N GLU A 167 -6.27 15.96 -8.68
CA GLU A 167 -6.15 16.25 -10.09
C GLU A 167 -5.62 17.67 -10.30
N SER A 168 -4.75 17.82 -11.28
CA SER A 168 -4.16 19.09 -11.71
C SER A 168 -4.11 19.10 -13.25
N GLU A 169 -3.30 19.96 -13.82
CA GLU A 169 -2.88 19.91 -15.22
C GLU A 169 -1.93 18.73 -15.49
N ASP A 170 -1.80 18.34 -16.73
CA ASP A 170 -0.88 17.27 -17.13
C ASP A 170 0.57 17.64 -16.78
N CYS A 171 1.29 16.70 -16.17
CA CYS A 171 2.73 16.89 -15.96
C CYS A 171 3.49 16.76 -17.28
N ALA A 172 4.51 17.60 -17.48
CA ALA A 172 5.36 17.56 -18.67
C ALA A 172 6.12 16.23 -18.77
N ILE A 173 6.60 15.71 -17.63
CA ILE A 173 7.35 14.44 -17.53
C ILE A 173 6.71 13.60 -16.44
N SER A 174 6.14 12.44 -16.82
CA SER A 174 5.51 11.51 -15.89
C SER A 174 6.52 10.53 -15.27
N TYR A 175 6.06 9.75 -14.28
CA TYR A 175 6.87 8.67 -13.69
C TYR A 175 7.34 7.65 -14.75
N ALA A 176 6.46 7.29 -15.69
CA ALA A 176 6.79 6.39 -16.79
C ALA A 176 7.82 6.99 -17.74
N ASP A 177 7.67 8.27 -18.11
CA ASP A 177 8.58 8.95 -19.06
C ASP A 177 10.02 9.01 -18.56
N ARG A 178 10.23 9.15 -17.25
CA ARG A 178 11.58 9.18 -16.65
C ARG A 178 12.12 7.79 -16.29
N GLY A 179 11.44 6.71 -16.70
CA GLY A 179 11.88 5.35 -16.42
C GLY A 179 11.88 5.00 -14.93
N GLY A 180 10.86 5.44 -14.20
CA GLY A 180 10.76 5.23 -12.76
C GLY A 180 10.90 3.76 -12.37
N LYS A 181 11.78 3.47 -11.41
CA LYS A 181 12.24 2.10 -11.07
C LYS A 181 11.16 1.16 -10.53
N TYR A 182 10.01 1.69 -10.12
CA TYR A 182 8.87 0.91 -9.64
C TYR A 182 7.69 0.89 -10.63
N GLN A 183 7.89 1.31 -11.89
CA GLN A 183 6.86 1.25 -12.92
C GLN A 183 6.45 -0.19 -13.20
N GLY A 184 5.12 -0.45 -13.21
CA GLY A 184 4.55 -1.75 -13.51
C GLY A 184 4.79 -2.83 -12.45
N GLN A 185 5.17 -2.45 -11.22
CA GLN A 185 5.46 -3.44 -10.17
C GLN A 185 4.24 -4.31 -9.84
N ARG A 186 4.52 -5.60 -9.59
CA ARG A 186 3.52 -6.61 -9.23
C ARG A 186 3.85 -7.22 -7.87
N GLY A 187 2.83 -7.31 -6.98
CA GLY A 187 3.00 -7.82 -5.62
C GLY A 187 3.96 -6.96 -4.77
N THR A 188 4.44 -7.53 -3.67
CA THR A 188 5.33 -6.86 -2.73
C THR A 188 6.72 -6.70 -3.34
N THR A 189 7.14 -5.45 -3.51
CA THR A 189 8.42 -5.11 -4.14
C THR A 189 9.38 -4.51 -3.11
N HIS A 190 10.58 -5.10 -2.99
CA HIS A 190 11.64 -4.55 -2.15
C HIS A 190 12.26 -3.30 -2.76
N ALA A 191 13.05 -2.57 -1.95
CA ALA A 191 13.77 -1.41 -2.42
C ALA A 191 14.62 -1.73 -3.66
N LYS A 192 14.74 -0.76 -4.58
CA LYS A 192 15.58 -0.83 -5.78
C LYS A 192 16.49 0.41 -5.81
N VAL A 193 17.67 0.26 -6.35
CA VAL A 193 18.59 1.38 -6.63
C VAL A 193 18.45 1.81 -8.09
#